data_d4f82cf90b033fd81ea1aeb24c53637d
#
_entry.id   d4f82cf90b033fd81ea1aeb24c53637d
#
_cell.length_a   1.000
_cell.length_b   1.000
_cell.length_c   1.000
_cell.angle_alpha   90.00
_cell.angle_beta   90.00
_cell.angle_gamma   90.00
#
_symmetry.space_group_name_H-M   'P 1'
#
loop_
_entity.id
_entity.type
_entity.pdbx_description
1 polymer ?
#
loop_
_entity_poly.entity_id
_entity_poly.type
_entity_poly.pdbx_seq_one_letter_code
_entity_poly.pdbx_strand_id
1 'polypeptide(L)'
;MATVAKVIVETLQAAGVRRCYGIPGDTLNHVTDAIRTSGIRWVHVRHEEAAGFAAGADAMLTGELTACAGSCGPGSLHFINGLFESHRNRAPVVLIASQIVRDELGFDFPQEVDFKSVYASCSVFCEEIRTPGQARRMTAMAAQAALAKRGVAVLIVPADVASAKPPEEPAFAVHRAAPVVRPSDEELDRLAAAINGGKKVAIYGGSGCERAHDAVVALAARLKAPVARTSRAKDFLEHGNPFDVGMTGIFGSESGYHALMSCDVLLLLGCDFAWRQFYPEKAVILQVDLDGTHLGRRHPVDIGMVGDIEPTLEALLPRIVQRDDDAFLQECLDHHRKAEAAQAKHSTVGKGGAIHPQYLTETISRHAAVDAIYTADGGSPMVWCLRHIMATGQNRTVVSLSHGTMANAMPQALGAKAAFPDRQAIALSGDGGLAMMLGDLLTAVQEKLPIKVAVFNNGALDFVEIEQKVEGLLDAYTDLVNPDFSKVAEAVGFRGLRVEKGEDLEAAVIAWLAEPGPALLDVVTDRFELVMPPAVKPGQVAGMALYSAKAVLGGRGRDVVGIVRNLLS
;
A
#
# COMPACT_ATOMS: atom_id res chain seq x y z
N MET A 1 13.01 8.99 38.44
CA MET A 1 12.98 7.60 38.93
C MET A 1 12.67 6.69 37.76
N ALA A 2 13.15 5.45 37.75
CA ALA A 2 12.79 4.50 36.69
C ALA A 2 11.32 4.12 36.87
N THR A 3 10.53 4.27 35.78
CA THR A 3 9.12 3.82 35.72
C THR A 3 8.99 2.70 34.69
N VAL A 4 7.90 1.94 34.75
CA VAL A 4 7.57 0.93 33.73
C VAL A 4 7.52 1.57 32.33
N ALA A 5 6.90 2.74 32.21
CA ALA A 5 6.86 3.48 30.96
C ALA A 5 8.27 3.73 30.38
N LYS A 6 9.22 4.13 31.25
CA LYS A 6 10.61 4.31 30.83
C LYS A 6 11.26 3.02 30.33
N VAL A 7 11.01 1.90 31.01
CA VAL A 7 11.51 0.58 30.60
C VAL A 7 10.93 0.14 29.25
N ILE A 8 9.64 0.39 29.01
CA ILE A 8 9.00 0.11 27.70
C ILE A 8 9.69 0.92 26.60
N VAL A 9 9.85 2.24 26.80
CA VAL A 9 10.46 3.12 25.81
C VAL A 9 11.92 2.76 25.54
N GLU A 10 12.73 2.50 26.59
CA GLU A 10 14.13 2.05 26.45
C GLU A 10 14.22 0.73 25.67
N THR A 11 13.31 -0.22 25.92
CA THR A 11 13.29 -1.51 25.23
C THR A 11 12.91 -1.36 23.76
N LEU A 12 11.94 -0.51 23.43
CA LEU A 12 11.55 -0.19 22.05
C LEU A 12 12.67 0.55 21.32
N GLN A 13 13.32 1.50 21.97
CA GLN A 13 14.47 2.19 21.39
C GLN A 13 15.63 1.24 21.09
N ALA A 14 15.93 0.33 22.01
CA ALA A 14 16.95 -0.71 21.81
C ALA A 14 16.55 -1.71 20.69
N ALA A 15 15.25 -1.94 20.46
CA ALA A 15 14.73 -2.70 19.35
C ALA A 15 14.78 -1.97 17.99
N GLY A 16 15.18 -0.68 17.99
CA GLY A 16 15.37 0.13 16.78
C GLY A 16 14.24 1.11 16.49
N VAL A 17 13.26 1.28 17.37
CA VAL A 17 12.21 2.29 17.20
C VAL A 17 12.83 3.69 17.25
N ARG A 18 12.57 4.48 16.20
CA ARG A 18 13.06 5.87 16.08
C ARG A 18 11.94 6.90 16.15
N ARG A 19 10.71 6.50 15.84
CA ARG A 19 9.52 7.37 15.81
C ARG A 19 8.33 6.68 16.48
N CYS A 20 7.52 7.50 17.17
CA CYS A 20 6.27 7.09 17.76
C CYS A 20 5.18 8.09 17.35
N TYR A 21 4.11 7.61 16.78
CA TYR A 21 3.00 8.40 16.25
C TYR A 21 1.80 8.33 17.20
N GLY A 22 1.16 9.45 17.49
CA GLY A 22 -0.01 9.42 18.36
C GLY A 22 -0.48 10.77 18.87
N ILE A 23 -1.43 10.71 19.80
CA ILE A 23 -1.98 11.85 20.53
C ILE A 23 -1.74 11.61 22.02
N PRO A 24 -1.17 12.59 22.77
CA PRO A 24 -1.00 12.46 24.21
C PRO A 24 -2.37 12.48 24.93
N GLY A 25 -2.43 11.83 26.08
CA GLY A 25 -3.61 11.82 26.94
C GLY A 25 -3.20 11.46 28.36
N ASP A 26 -4.13 11.57 29.31
CA ASP A 26 -3.88 11.44 30.75
C ASP A 26 -3.23 10.10 31.14
N THR A 27 -3.78 8.99 30.67
CA THR A 27 -3.24 7.65 30.95
C THR A 27 -1.93 7.35 30.21
N LEU A 28 -1.56 8.16 29.22
CA LEU A 28 -0.33 8.05 28.45
C LEU A 28 0.82 8.94 28.95
N ASN A 29 0.57 9.82 29.92
CA ASN A 29 1.53 10.85 30.38
C ASN A 29 2.92 10.30 30.71
N HIS A 30 3.01 9.16 31.39
CA HIS A 30 4.29 8.53 31.74
C HIS A 30 5.04 8.01 30.52
N VAL A 31 4.33 7.54 29.50
CA VAL A 31 4.92 7.06 28.22
C VAL A 31 5.42 8.24 27.40
N THR A 32 4.63 9.31 27.27
CA THR A 32 5.05 10.52 26.53
C THR A 32 6.21 11.22 27.20
N ASP A 33 6.27 11.29 28.54
CA ASP A 33 7.43 11.82 29.25
C ASP A 33 8.68 10.95 29.07
N ALA A 34 8.53 9.62 29.07
CA ALA A 34 9.64 8.72 28.78
C ALA A 34 10.16 8.90 27.33
N ILE A 35 9.27 9.05 26.35
CA ILE A 35 9.63 9.33 24.95
C ILE A 35 10.35 10.69 24.86
N ARG A 36 9.85 11.73 25.50
CA ARG A 36 10.45 13.08 25.52
C ARG A 36 11.90 13.07 25.97
N THR A 37 12.29 12.14 26.84
CA THR A 37 13.65 12.01 27.39
C THR A 37 14.46 10.90 26.72
N SER A 38 13.93 10.27 25.67
CA SER A 38 14.57 9.20 24.89
C SER A 38 15.11 9.73 23.54
N GLY A 39 15.66 8.83 22.72
CA GLY A 39 16.01 9.09 21.33
C GLY A 39 14.85 8.85 20.33
N ILE A 40 13.64 8.53 20.79
CA ILE A 40 12.47 8.33 19.93
C ILE A 40 11.80 9.68 19.68
N ARG A 41 11.62 10.05 18.40
CA ARG A 41 10.85 11.24 18.03
C ARG A 41 9.36 10.96 18.19
N TRP A 42 8.64 11.82 18.92
CA TRP A 42 7.19 11.88 18.91
C TRP A 42 6.69 12.63 17.66
N VAL A 43 5.75 12.04 16.92
CA VAL A 43 5.06 12.67 15.80
C VAL A 43 3.59 12.86 16.19
N HIS A 44 3.20 14.12 16.39
CA HIS A 44 1.88 14.47 16.90
C HIS A 44 0.87 14.57 15.77
N VAL A 45 -0.02 13.60 15.70
CA VAL A 45 -1.14 13.56 14.72
C VAL A 45 -2.38 14.26 15.28
N ARG A 46 -3.42 14.42 14.45
CA ARG A 46 -4.73 14.95 14.84
C ARG A 46 -5.78 13.87 15.04
N HIS A 47 -5.55 12.70 14.46
CA HIS A 47 -6.38 11.52 14.66
C HIS A 47 -5.50 10.26 14.74
N GLU A 48 -5.79 9.36 15.67
CA GLU A 48 -4.95 8.17 15.91
C GLU A 48 -4.97 7.19 14.74
N GLU A 49 -6.02 7.18 13.92
CA GLU A 49 -6.05 6.40 12.69
C GLU A 49 -4.95 6.85 11.72
N ALA A 50 -4.74 8.17 11.60
CA ALA A 50 -3.64 8.73 10.81
C ALA A 50 -2.27 8.28 11.33
N ALA A 51 -2.11 8.18 12.67
CA ALA A 51 -0.91 7.63 13.27
C ALA A 51 -0.67 6.18 12.88
N GLY A 52 -1.71 5.35 12.84
CA GLY A 52 -1.63 3.96 12.40
C GLY A 52 -1.17 3.84 10.96
N PHE A 53 -1.71 4.64 10.05
CA PHE A 53 -1.27 4.71 8.64
C PHE A 53 0.17 5.21 8.51
N ALA A 54 0.52 6.28 9.21
CA ALA A 54 1.86 6.87 9.15
C ALA A 54 2.94 5.90 9.67
N ALA A 55 2.70 5.26 10.81
CA ALA A 55 3.60 4.26 11.38
C ALA A 55 3.78 3.05 10.46
N GLY A 56 2.69 2.59 9.83
CA GLY A 56 2.74 1.50 8.86
C GLY A 56 3.58 1.83 7.63
N ALA A 57 3.41 3.03 7.07
CA ALA A 57 4.19 3.49 5.92
C ALA A 57 5.68 3.64 6.27
N ASP A 58 5.98 4.22 7.42
CA ASP A 58 7.35 4.32 7.94
C ASP A 58 7.99 2.92 8.07
N ALA A 59 7.31 2.00 8.72
CA ALA A 59 7.80 0.63 8.91
C ALA A 59 7.99 -0.13 7.59
N MET A 60 7.08 0.01 6.62
CA MET A 60 7.20 -0.60 5.30
C MET A 60 8.40 -0.09 4.52
N LEU A 61 8.61 1.23 4.53
CA LEU A 61 9.66 1.89 3.76
C LEU A 61 11.05 1.71 4.35
N THR A 62 11.15 1.68 5.68
CA THR A 62 12.43 1.51 6.38
C THR A 62 12.80 0.07 6.65
N GLY A 63 11.82 -0.85 6.70
CA GLY A 63 12.01 -2.20 7.21
C GLY A 63 12.23 -2.27 8.73
N GLU A 64 12.12 -1.13 9.43
CA GLU A 64 12.38 -0.97 10.85
C GLU A 64 11.09 -1.06 11.69
N LEU A 65 11.24 -1.35 12.97
CA LEU A 65 10.13 -1.30 13.92
C LEU A 65 9.72 0.14 14.19
N THR A 66 8.43 0.44 14.07
CA THR A 66 7.86 1.73 14.45
C THR A 66 6.91 1.58 15.63
N ALA A 67 6.52 2.69 16.24
CA ALA A 67 5.58 2.68 17.35
C ALA A 67 4.42 3.65 17.13
N CYS A 68 3.26 3.28 17.70
CA CYS A 68 2.13 4.16 17.95
C CYS A 68 1.84 4.17 19.44
N ALA A 69 1.22 5.24 19.94
CA ALA A 69 0.76 5.29 21.31
C ALA A 69 -0.50 6.13 21.45
N GLY A 70 -1.47 5.66 22.22
CA GLY A 70 -2.76 6.30 22.49
C GLY A 70 -3.19 6.19 23.93
N SER A 71 -3.98 7.17 24.39
CA SER A 71 -4.64 7.16 25.69
C SER A 71 -5.70 6.05 25.77
N CYS A 72 -6.22 5.76 26.94
CA CYS A 72 -7.27 4.74 27.12
C CYS A 72 -8.56 5.10 26.38
N GLY A 73 -9.46 4.14 26.25
CA GLY A 73 -10.74 4.32 25.58
C GLY A 73 -10.58 4.71 24.11
N PRO A 74 -11.22 5.82 23.67
CA PRO A 74 -11.21 6.22 22.26
C PRO A 74 -9.81 6.45 21.71
N GLY A 75 -8.87 7.00 22.49
CA GLY A 75 -7.51 7.28 22.04
C GLY A 75 -6.76 6.03 21.57
N SER A 76 -6.90 4.88 22.25
CA SER A 76 -6.33 3.62 21.76
C SER A 76 -7.27 2.86 20.81
N LEU A 77 -8.57 3.17 20.76
CA LEU A 77 -9.53 2.50 19.89
C LEU A 77 -9.45 3.01 18.44
N HIS A 78 -9.23 4.30 18.23
CA HIS A 78 -9.21 4.91 16.91
C HIS A 78 -8.12 4.37 15.96
N PHE A 79 -7.07 3.75 16.48
CA PHE A 79 -6.01 3.17 15.63
C PHE A 79 -6.49 2.01 14.74
N ILE A 80 -7.66 1.41 15.02
CA ILE A 80 -8.04 0.10 14.48
C ILE A 80 -7.90 -0.01 12.96
N ASN A 81 -8.40 0.95 12.19
CA ASN A 81 -8.34 0.91 10.73
C ASN A 81 -6.88 1.08 10.21
N GLY A 82 -6.13 2.04 10.76
CA GLY A 82 -4.72 2.24 10.40
C GLY A 82 -3.84 1.04 10.74
N LEU A 83 -4.15 0.33 11.84
CA LEU A 83 -3.41 -0.88 12.21
C LEU A 83 -3.84 -2.11 11.40
N PHE A 84 -5.10 -2.20 10.96
CA PHE A 84 -5.49 -3.20 9.98
C PHE A 84 -4.71 -3.04 8.67
N GLU A 85 -4.60 -1.81 8.16
CA GLU A 85 -3.78 -1.51 6.98
C GLU A 85 -2.32 -1.92 7.20
N SER A 86 -1.73 -1.50 8.33
CA SER A 86 -0.36 -1.84 8.69
C SER A 86 -0.14 -3.36 8.80
N HIS A 87 -1.07 -4.08 9.45
CA HIS A 87 -1.01 -5.53 9.59
C HIS A 87 -1.13 -6.26 8.24
N ARG A 88 -2.08 -5.84 7.38
CA ARG A 88 -2.27 -6.41 6.05
C ARG A 88 -1.09 -6.14 5.12
N ASN A 89 -0.38 -5.05 5.32
CA ASN A 89 0.87 -4.72 4.63
C ASN A 89 2.11 -5.36 5.26
N ARG A 90 1.95 -6.15 6.34
CA ARG A 90 3.05 -6.81 7.06
C ARG A 90 4.09 -5.82 7.60
N ALA A 91 3.63 -4.62 7.98
CA ALA A 91 4.46 -3.59 8.58
C ALA A 91 4.72 -3.89 10.06
N PRO A 92 5.97 -3.92 10.53
CA PRO A 92 6.28 -4.13 11.94
C PRO A 92 6.00 -2.87 12.76
N VAL A 93 4.84 -2.84 13.43
CA VAL A 93 4.38 -1.72 14.25
C VAL A 93 4.05 -2.22 15.66
N VAL A 94 4.46 -1.46 16.69
CA VAL A 94 4.02 -1.69 18.08
C VAL A 94 3.06 -0.57 18.49
N LEU A 95 1.83 -0.93 18.86
CA LEU A 95 0.92 -0.03 19.55
C LEU A 95 1.13 -0.14 21.07
N ILE A 96 1.37 0.99 21.73
CA ILE A 96 1.24 1.14 23.17
C ILE A 96 -0.19 1.64 23.43
N ALA A 97 -1.10 0.72 23.74
CA ALA A 97 -2.48 1.03 24.09
C ALA A 97 -2.59 1.25 25.59
N SER A 98 -2.78 2.48 26.02
CA SER A 98 -3.04 2.73 27.43
C SER A 98 -4.39 2.18 27.86
N GLN A 99 -4.49 1.76 29.11
CA GLN A 99 -5.72 1.29 29.74
C GLN A 99 -5.96 2.08 31.03
N ILE A 100 -7.19 2.12 31.49
CA ILE A 100 -7.54 2.63 32.80
C ILE A 100 -6.77 1.90 33.92
N VAL A 101 -6.81 2.39 35.14
CA VAL A 101 -6.14 1.74 36.28
C VAL A 101 -6.77 0.37 36.57
N ARG A 102 -5.96 -0.61 36.97
CA ARG A 102 -6.39 -2.01 37.13
C ARG A 102 -7.51 -2.22 38.15
N ASP A 103 -7.54 -1.41 39.20
CA ASP A 103 -8.53 -1.52 40.27
C ASP A 103 -9.96 -1.14 39.80
N GLU A 104 -10.07 -0.46 38.64
CA GLU A 104 -11.34 -0.06 38.04
C GLU A 104 -11.76 -0.97 36.87
N LEU A 105 -10.93 -1.95 36.48
CA LEU A 105 -11.26 -2.87 35.39
C LEU A 105 -12.38 -3.83 35.78
N GLY A 106 -13.38 -3.97 34.89
CA GLY A 106 -14.53 -4.85 35.11
C GLY A 106 -15.71 -4.19 35.84
N PHE A 107 -15.65 -2.89 36.07
CA PHE A 107 -16.71 -2.11 36.72
C PHE A 107 -17.46 -1.17 35.75
N ASP A 108 -17.28 -1.34 34.44
CA ASP A 108 -17.84 -0.45 33.41
C ASP A 108 -17.38 1.02 33.61
N PHE A 109 -16.13 1.14 34.03
CA PHE A 109 -15.52 2.47 34.29
C PHE A 109 -15.38 3.28 33.00
N PRO A 110 -15.55 4.62 33.05
CA PRO A 110 -15.38 5.47 31.88
C PRO A 110 -14.06 5.18 31.12
N GLN A 111 -14.15 5.01 29.78
CA GLN A 111 -13.04 4.68 28.88
C GLN A 111 -12.43 3.28 29.04
N GLU A 112 -13.08 2.37 29.78
CA GLU A 112 -12.71 0.97 29.78
C GLU A 112 -12.98 0.36 28.39
N VAL A 113 -12.01 -0.34 27.80
CA VAL A 113 -12.14 -1.07 26.53
C VAL A 113 -11.38 -2.39 26.62
N ASP A 114 -11.99 -3.48 26.21
CA ASP A 114 -11.29 -4.75 26.02
C ASP A 114 -10.45 -4.72 24.72
N PHE A 115 -9.29 -4.08 24.79
CA PHE A 115 -8.39 -3.97 23.65
C PHE A 115 -7.89 -5.32 23.14
N LYS A 116 -7.85 -6.35 23.97
CA LYS A 116 -7.41 -7.68 23.53
C LYS A 116 -8.39 -8.26 22.52
N SER A 117 -9.68 -8.14 22.75
CA SER A 117 -10.72 -8.55 21.80
C SER A 117 -10.73 -7.64 20.55
N VAL A 118 -10.58 -6.32 20.71
CA VAL A 118 -10.56 -5.36 19.61
C VAL A 118 -9.44 -5.65 18.61
N TYR A 119 -8.23 -5.88 19.10
CA TYR A 119 -7.05 -6.03 18.27
C TYR A 119 -6.69 -7.47 17.89
N ALA A 120 -7.48 -8.46 18.32
CA ALA A 120 -7.20 -9.88 18.07
C ALA A 120 -7.02 -10.23 16.58
N SER A 121 -7.79 -9.57 15.70
CA SER A 121 -7.83 -9.88 14.26
C SER A 121 -6.80 -9.10 13.42
N CYS A 122 -6.17 -8.07 13.98
CA CYS A 122 -5.18 -7.23 13.26
C CYS A 122 -3.84 -7.16 13.96
N SER A 123 -3.51 -8.16 14.79
CA SER A 123 -2.21 -8.21 15.46
C SER A 123 -1.61 -9.60 15.46
N VAL A 124 -0.28 -9.68 15.51
CA VAL A 124 0.50 -10.92 15.70
C VAL A 124 0.83 -11.17 17.17
N PHE A 125 0.58 -10.16 18.02
CA PHE A 125 0.79 -10.19 19.45
C PHE A 125 -0.13 -9.13 20.08
N CYS A 126 -0.93 -9.50 21.09
CA CYS A 126 -1.77 -8.55 21.82
C CYS A 126 -1.88 -9.00 23.27
N GLU A 127 -1.14 -8.35 24.18
CA GLU A 127 -1.09 -8.73 25.59
C GLU A 127 -1.02 -7.52 26.52
N GLU A 128 -1.55 -7.69 27.73
CA GLU A 128 -1.58 -6.69 28.78
C GLU A 128 -0.42 -6.88 29.77
N ILE A 129 0.28 -5.80 30.08
CA ILE A 129 1.28 -5.75 31.14
C ILE A 129 0.57 -5.61 32.48
N ARG A 130 0.36 -6.73 33.17
CA ARG A 130 -0.41 -6.79 34.43
C ARG A 130 0.39 -6.41 35.66
N THR A 131 1.71 -6.55 35.60
CA THR A 131 2.59 -6.22 36.73
C THR A 131 3.86 -5.52 36.23
N PRO A 132 4.47 -4.67 37.04
CA PRO A 132 5.72 -3.98 36.68
C PRO A 132 6.84 -4.93 36.25
N GLY A 133 6.91 -6.15 36.81
CA GLY A 133 7.94 -7.14 36.47
C GLY A 133 7.77 -7.76 35.09
N GLN A 134 6.61 -7.63 34.44
CA GLN A 134 6.40 -8.11 33.07
C GLN A 134 6.91 -7.15 31.99
N ALA A 135 7.06 -5.86 32.32
CA ALA A 135 7.21 -4.79 31.34
C ALA A 135 8.35 -5.04 30.34
N ARG A 136 9.54 -5.31 30.83
CA ARG A 136 10.73 -5.46 29.99
C ARG A 136 10.61 -6.64 29.03
N ARG A 137 10.23 -7.79 29.57
CA ARG A 137 10.10 -9.04 28.79
C ARG A 137 8.94 -8.94 27.78
N MET A 138 7.78 -8.44 28.18
CA MET A 138 6.62 -8.37 27.26
C MET A 138 6.86 -7.35 26.14
N THR A 139 7.52 -6.24 26.43
CA THR A 139 7.88 -5.27 25.39
C THR A 139 8.84 -5.89 24.38
N ALA A 140 9.88 -6.62 24.86
CA ALA A 140 10.79 -7.33 23.97
C ALA A 140 10.07 -8.40 23.13
N MET A 141 9.13 -9.16 23.74
CA MET A 141 8.31 -10.15 23.03
C MET A 141 7.42 -9.49 21.96
N ALA A 142 6.78 -8.36 22.26
CA ALA A 142 5.95 -7.62 21.31
C ALA A 142 6.79 -7.14 20.12
N ALA A 143 7.94 -6.52 20.39
CA ALA A 143 8.88 -6.07 19.34
C ALA A 143 9.39 -7.25 18.50
N GLN A 144 9.77 -8.36 19.15
CA GLN A 144 10.22 -9.57 18.47
C GLN A 144 9.13 -10.18 17.59
N ALA A 145 7.87 -10.21 18.07
CA ALA A 145 6.75 -10.73 17.31
C ALA A 145 6.44 -9.87 16.10
N ALA A 146 6.41 -8.53 16.26
CA ALA A 146 6.19 -7.60 15.15
C ALA A 146 7.23 -7.75 14.03
N LEU A 147 8.50 -7.85 14.40
CA LEU A 147 9.62 -8.03 13.44
C LEU A 147 9.62 -9.41 12.79
N ALA A 148 9.52 -10.48 13.59
CA ALA A 148 9.68 -11.85 13.07
C ALA A 148 8.47 -12.31 12.26
N LYS A 149 7.24 -11.94 12.68
CA LYS A 149 6.00 -12.29 11.97
C LYS A 149 5.57 -11.23 10.95
N ARG A 150 6.27 -10.10 10.92
CA ARG A 150 5.96 -8.95 10.05
C ARG A 150 4.48 -8.53 10.20
N GLY A 151 4.21 -7.74 11.23
CA GLY A 151 2.84 -7.31 11.52
C GLY A 151 2.75 -6.44 12.78
N VAL A 152 1.54 -6.15 13.19
CA VAL A 152 1.26 -5.29 14.35
C VAL A 152 1.34 -6.09 15.65
N ALA A 153 2.01 -5.53 16.66
CA ALA A 153 1.95 -5.99 18.04
C ALA A 153 1.30 -4.93 18.91
N VAL A 154 0.47 -5.35 19.86
CA VAL A 154 -0.24 -4.46 20.78
C VAL A 154 0.20 -4.76 22.22
N LEU A 155 0.70 -3.74 22.91
CA LEU A 155 0.98 -3.74 24.34
C LEU A 155 -0.09 -2.92 25.05
N ILE A 156 -0.92 -3.58 25.83
CA ILE A 156 -1.92 -2.91 26.67
C ILE A 156 -1.26 -2.57 28.01
N VAL A 157 -1.27 -1.28 28.37
CA VAL A 157 -0.53 -0.77 29.53
C VAL A 157 -1.47 0.00 30.46
N PRO A 158 -1.92 -0.58 31.60
CA PRO A 158 -2.70 0.15 32.59
C PRO A 158 -1.93 1.33 33.17
N ALA A 159 -2.60 2.45 33.42
CA ALA A 159 -1.99 3.71 33.84
C ALA A 159 -1.23 3.60 35.17
N ASP A 160 -1.76 2.84 36.13
CA ASP A 160 -1.10 2.57 37.41
C ASP A 160 0.16 1.69 37.25
N VAL A 161 0.17 0.78 36.27
CA VAL A 161 1.35 -0.01 35.92
C VAL A 161 2.40 0.85 35.22
N ALA A 162 1.98 1.73 34.31
CA ALA A 162 2.89 2.63 33.58
C ALA A 162 3.71 3.52 34.53
N SER A 163 3.09 4.00 35.59
CA SER A 163 3.72 4.88 36.60
C SER A 163 4.55 4.12 37.65
N ALA A 164 4.31 2.82 37.81
CA ALA A 164 4.94 2.01 38.86
C ALA A 164 6.45 1.87 38.67
N LYS A 165 7.17 1.61 39.79
CA LYS A 165 8.60 1.30 39.77
C LYS A 165 8.80 -0.17 39.30
N PRO A 166 9.56 -0.40 38.21
CA PRO A 166 9.89 -1.76 37.78
C PRO A 166 10.95 -2.38 38.70
N PRO A 167 11.03 -3.71 38.81
CA PRO A 167 12.18 -4.37 39.42
C PRO A 167 13.45 -4.14 38.60
N GLU A 168 14.59 -4.31 39.26
CA GLU A 168 15.88 -4.33 38.56
C GLU A 168 16.03 -5.67 37.84
N GLU A 169 16.03 -5.64 36.53
CA GLU A 169 16.20 -6.81 35.68
C GLU A 169 17.16 -6.50 34.51
N PRO A 170 17.87 -7.51 33.98
CA PRO A 170 18.70 -7.32 32.80
C PRO A 170 17.83 -6.97 31.59
N ALA A 171 18.40 -6.31 30.59
CA ALA A 171 17.74 -6.02 29.32
C ALA A 171 17.47 -7.33 28.56
N PHE A 172 16.29 -7.44 27.95
CA PHE A 172 15.98 -8.50 26.98
C PHE A 172 16.33 -8.01 25.58
N ALA A 173 17.21 -8.73 24.92
CA ALA A 173 17.57 -8.41 23.54
C ALA A 173 16.45 -8.79 22.56
N VAL A 174 16.20 -7.93 21.60
CA VAL A 174 15.36 -8.23 20.44
C VAL A 174 16.25 -8.68 19.29
N HIS A 175 16.03 -9.90 18.81
CA HIS A 175 16.87 -10.51 17.79
C HIS A 175 16.27 -10.32 16.40
N ARG A 176 17.07 -9.82 15.47
CA ARG A 176 16.69 -9.67 14.05
C ARG A 176 17.34 -10.80 13.26
N ALA A 177 16.76 -12.00 13.34
CA ALA A 177 17.19 -13.09 12.48
C ALA A 177 16.69 -12.83 11.05
N ALA A 178 17.60 -12.99 10.08
CA ALA A 178 17.30 -12.94 8.66
C ALA A 178 17.74 -14.27 8.03
N PRO A 179 16.99 -15.36 8.24
CA PRO A 179 17.32 -16.65 7.65
C PRO A 179 17.21 -16.55 6.14
N VAL A 180 18.13 -17.17 5.43
CA VAL A 180 18.05 -17.40 3.98
C VAL A 180 17.50 -18.79 3.77
N VAL A 181 16.33 -18.88 3.16
CA VAL A 181 15.65 -20.14 2.89
C VAL A 181 15.81 -20.48 1.41
N ARG A 182 16.31 -21.67 1.12
CA ARG A 182 16.50 -22.19 -0.23
C ARG A 182 15.91 -23.59 -0.32
N PRO A 183 15.15 -23.94 -1.40
CA PRO A 183 14.72 -25.31 -1.63
C PRO A 183 15.92 -26.28 -1.77
N SER A 184 15.68 -27.55 -1.52
CA SER A 184 16.69 -28.61 -1.75
C SER A 184 17.04 -28.73 -3.23
N ASP A 185 18.20 -29.33 -3.54
CA ASP A 185 18.62 -29.55 -4.94
C ASP A 185 17.62 -30.45 -5.70
N GLU A 186 17.04 -31.45 -5.03
CA GLU A 186 16.00 -32.32 -5.61
C GLU A 186 14.71 -31.53 -5.96
N GLU A 187 14.31 -30.62 -5.10
CA GLU A 187 13.16 -29.74 -5.39
C GLU A 187 13.45 -28.80 -6.56
N LEU A 188 14.66 -28.23 -6.60
CA LEU A 188 15.10 -27.35 -7.70
C LEU A 188 15.18 -28.13 -9.02
N ASP A 189 15.62 -29.38 -9.01
CA ASP A 189 15.67 -30.23 -10.22
C ASP A 189 14.26 -30.53 -10.73
N ARG A 190 13.31 -30.81 -9.83
CA ARG A 190 11.88 -30.98 -10.21
C ARG A 190 11.28 -29.70 -10.80
N LEU A 191 11.57 -28.54 -10.20
CA LEU A 191 11.11 -27.24 -10.69
C LEU A 191 11.69 -26.96 -12.08
N ALA A 192 13.01 -27.17 -12.24
CA ALA A 192 13.70 -26.99 -13.51
C ALA A 192 13.15 -27.89 -14.61
N ALA A 193 12.89 -29.18 -14.30
CA ALA A 193 12.31 -30.12 -15.25
C ALA A 193 10.92 -29.66 -15.76
N ALA A 194 10.06 -29.16 -14.85
CA ALA A 194 8.75 -28.64 -15.23
C ALA A 194 8.87 -27.38 -16.11
N ILE A 195 9.75 -26.45 -15.77
CA ILE A 195 10.00 -25.21 -16.55
C ILE A 195 10.58 -25.56 -17.94
N ASN A 196 11.57 -26.45 -17.99
CA ASN A 196 12.21 -26.85 -19.24
C ASN A 196 11.26 -27.61 -20.19
N GLY A 197 10.27 -28.31 -19.64
CA GLY A 197 9.25 -29.04 -20.39
C GLY A 197 8.20 -28.15 -21.07
N GLY A 198 7.96 -26.93 -20.57
CA GLY A 198 7.01 -26.01 -21.15
C GLY A 198 7.53 -25.34 -22.43
N LYS A 199 6.66 -24.91 -23.32
CA LYS A 199 6.99 -24.13 -24.53
C LYS A 199 6.78 -22.64 -24.32
N LYS A 200 5.69 -22.26 -23.70
CA LYS A 200 5.29 -20.88 -23.39
C LYS A 200 5.35 -20.65 -21.88
N VAL A 201 6.50 -20.27 -21.36
CA VAL A 201 6.66 -19.96 -19.94
C VAL A 201 6.38 -18.49 -19.70
N ALA A 202 5.53 -18.18 -18.72
CA ALA A 202 5.37 -16.83 -18.20
C ALA A 202 5.81 -16.75 -16.74
N ILE A 203 6.46 -15.65 -16.38
CA ILE A 203 6.87 -15.36 -15.00
C ILE A 203 5.89 -14.33 -14.43
N TYR A 204 5.37 -14.59 -13.22
CA TYR A 204 4.52 -13.66 -12.50
C TYR A 204 5.12 -13.33 -11.14
N GLY A 205 5.69 -12.13 -11.04
CA GLY A 205 6.42 -11.67 -9.86
C GLY A 205 5.54 -10.91 -8.87
N GLY A 206 5.67 -11.23 -7.60
CA GLY A 206 5.04 -10.54 -6.47
C GLY A 206 6.03 -9.77 -5.60
N SER A 207 5.56 -9.32 -4.42
CA SER A 207 6.38 -8.57 -3.45
C SER A 207 7.61 -9.33 -2.94
N GLY A 208 7.62 -10.67 -3.03
CA GLY A 208 8.79 -11.47 -2.68
C GLY A 208 9.98 -11.27 -3.62
N CYS A 209 9.79 -10.61 -4.77
CA CYS A 209 10.86 -10.25 -5.70
C CYS A 209 11.60 -8.96 -5.35
N GLU A 210 11.35 -8.33 -4.20
CA GLU A 210 11.93 -7.02 -3.82
C GLU A 210 13.46 -6.95 -3.96
N ARG A 211 14.18 -8.05 -3.73
CA ARG A 211 15.64 -8.11 -3.86
C ARG A 211 16.11 -8.93 -5.07
N ALA A 212 15.17 -9.47 -5.83
CA ALA A 212 15.44 -10.47 -6.86
C ALA A 212 15.33 -9.93 -8.30
N HIS A 213 15.35 -8.60 -8.50
CA HIS A 213 15.21 -7.98 -9.82
C HIS A 213 16.13 -8.63 -10.87
N ASP A 214 17.43 -8.61 -10.62
CA ASP A 214 18.42 -9.11 -11.58
C ASP A 214 18.31 -10.62 -11.82
N ALA A 215 17.96 -11.39 -10.79
CA ALA A 215 17.75 -12.83 -10.90
C ALA A 215 16.49 -13.16 -11.74
N VAL A 216 15.41 -12.38 -11.59
CA VAL A 216 14.20 -12.53 -12.41
C VAL A 216 14.49 -12.15 -13.86
N VAL A 217 15.18 -11.05 -14.11
CA VAL A 217 15.58 -10.63 -15.46
C VAL A 217 16.50 -11.66 -16.11
N ALA A 218 17.47 -12.20 -15.38
CA ALA A 218 18.36 -13.26 -15.89
C ALA A 218 17.59 -14.54 -16.25
N LEU A 219 16.62 -14.95 -15.42
CA LEU A 219 15.77 -16.09 -15.72
C LEU A 219 14.89 -15.85 -16.95
N ALA A 220 14.28 -14.68 -17.03
CA ALA A 220 13.47 -14.28 -18.20
C ALA A 220 14.30 -14.25 -19.50
N ALA A 221 15.52 -13.74 -19.45
CA ALA A 221 16.44 -13.73 -20.58
C ALA A 221 16.78 -15.15 -21.06
N ARG A 222 17.04 -16.08 -20.12
CA ARG A 222 17.38 -17.47 -20.41
C ARG A 222 16.19 -18.24 -20.99
N LEU A 223 14.99 -17.97 -20.51
CA LEU A 223 13.75 -18.63 -20.93
C LEU A 223 13.09 -17.96 -22.15
N LYS A 224 13.50 -16.74 -22.54
CA LYS A 224 12.76 -15.87 -23.46
C LYS A 224 11.30 -15.73 -22.99
N ALA A 225 11.10 -15.47 -21.70
CA ALA A 225 9.79 -15.46 -21.06
C ALA A 225 9.33 -14.04 -20.74
N PRO A 226 8.04 -13.69 -20.98
CA PRO A 226 7.48 -12.46 -20.50
C PRO A 226 7.40 -12.45 -18.96
N VAL A 227 7.63 -11.28 -18.36
CA VAL A 227 7.49 -11.02 -16.93
C VAL A 227 6.27 -10.15 -16.71
N ALA A 228 5.20 -10.71 -16.19
CA ALA A 228 4.09 -9.95 -15.63
C ALA A 228 4.30 -9.76 -14.13
N ARG A 229 3.69 -8.74 -13.56
CA ARG A 229 3.87 -8.40 -12.15
C ARG A 229 2.58 -8.10 -11.42
N THR A 230 2.57 -8.31 -10.10
CA THR A 230 1.51 -7.81 -9.23
C THR A 230 1.69 -6.31 -8.99
N SER A 231 0.63 -5.66 -8.51
CA SER A 231 0.71 -4.24 -8.10
C SER A 231 1.80 -3.97 -7.07
N ARG A 232 2.06 -4.91 -6.14
CA ARG A 232 3.11 -4.76 -5.11
C ARG A 232 4.53 -4.95 -5.65
N ALA A 233 4.69 -5.53 -6.82
CA ALA A 233 6.00 -5.75 -7.42
C ALA A 233 6.41 -4.67 -8.41
N LYS A 234 5.56 -3.63 -8.59
CA LYS A 234 5.81 -2.53 -9.52
C LYS A 234 7.20 -1.90 -9.32
N ASP A 235 7.50 -1.48 -8.11
CA ASP A 235 8.75 -0.78 -7.77
C ASP A 235 10.00 -1.64 -8.02
N PHE A 236 9.84 -2.96 -8.04
CA PHE A 236 10.95 -3.92 -8.08
C PHE A 236 11.17 -4.52 -9.46
N LEU A 237 10.13 -4.69 -10.28
CA LEU A 237 10.20 -5.48 -11.52
C LEU A 237 9.91 -4.69 -12.80
N GLU A 238 9.38 -3.46 -12.70
CA GLU A 238 9.07 -2.64 -13.90
C GLU A 238 10.30 -2.00 -14.49
N HIS A 239 11.14 -1.35 -13.66
CA HIS A 239 12.29 -0.59 -14.14
C HIS A 239 13.36 -1.50 -14.74
N GLY A 240 13.99 -1.07 -15.83
CA GLY A 240 15.15 -1.75 -16.41
C GLY A 240 14.89 -3.20 -16.84
N ASN A 241 13.64 -3.62 -16.99
CA ASN A 241 13.25 -4.99 -17.32
C ASN A 241 12.74 -5.07 -18.77
N PRO A 242 13.56 -5.55 -19.73
CA PRO A 242 13.15 -5.64 -21.14
C PRO A 242 12.12 -6.74 -21.42
N PHE A 243 11.76 -7.55 -20.42
CA PHE A 243 10.78 -8.63 -20.48
C PHE A 243 9.46 -8.25 -19.83
N ASP A 244 9.35 -7.02 -19.27
CA ASP A 244 8.13 -6.57 -18.61
C ASP A 244 6.97 -6.47 -19.61
N VAL A 245 5.85 -7.09 -19.25
CA VAL A 245 4.60 -7.03 -20.01
C VAL A 245 3.45 -6.43 -19.20
N GLY A 246 3.79 -5.74 -18.13
CA GLY A 246 2.87 -4.97 -17.32
C GLY A 246 2.28 -5.72 -16.13
N MET A 247 1.47 -5.00 -15.42
CA MET A 247 0.74 -5.48 -14.25
C MET A 247 -0.51 -6.26 -14.68
N THR A 248 -0.89 -7.32 -13.97
CA THR A 248 -2.19 -7.96 -14.14
C THR A 248 -2.96 -8.07 -12.82
N GLY A 249 -4.25 -8.39 -12.93
CA GLY A 249 -5.22 -8.33 -11.86
C GLY A 249 -6.29 -7.28 -12.13
N ILE A 250 -7.19 -7.01 -11.18
CA ILE A 250 -8.32 -6.06 -11.38
C ILE A 250 -7.83 -4.67 -11.84
N PHE A 251 -6.68 -4.23 -11.36
CA PHE A 251 -6.09 -2.93 -11.69
C PHE A 251 -5.10 -3.00 -12.86
N GLY A 252 -4.89 -4.20 -13.41
CA GLY A 252 -3.85 -4.47 -14.40
C GLY A 252 -4.18 -4.03 -15.81
N SER A 253 -3.24 -4.30 -16.71
CA SER A 253 -3.36 -4.10 -18.15
C SER A 253 -3.76 -5.39 -18.88
N GLU A 254 -4.28 -5.24 -20.09
CA GLU A 254 -4.60 -6.35 -20.98
C GLU A 254 -3.38 -7.22 -21.29
N SER A 255 -2.20 -6.62 -21.41
CA SER A 255 -0.97 -7.31 -21.78
C SER A 255 -0.49 -8.30 -20.72
N GLY A 256 -0.45 -7.89 -19.45
CA GLY A 256 -0.13 -8.79 -18.35
C GLY A 256 -1.14 -9.96 -18.25
N TYR A 257 -2.44 -9.68 -18.45
CA TYR A 257 -3.47 -10.70 -18.50
C TYR A 257 -3.26 -11.68 -19.67
N HIS A 258 -2.97 -11.17 -20.87
CA HIS A 258 -2.68 -11.98 -22.05
C HIS A 258 -1.52 -12.96 -21.82
N ALA A 259 -0.41 -12.49 -21.23
CA ALA A 259 0.76 -13.31 -20.95
C ALA A 259 0.43 -14.49 -20.03
N LEU A 260 -0.35 -14.25 -18.95
CA LEU A 260 -0.75 -15.33 -18.04
C LEU A 260 -1.70 -16.31 -18.68
N MET A 261 -2.71 -15.83 -19.41
CA MET A 261 -3.75 -16.70 -19.99
C MET A 261 -3.27 -17.51 -21.19
N SER A 262 -2.18 -17.10 -21.84
CA SER A 262 -1.64 -17.74 -23.07
C SER A 262 -0.45 -18.66 -22.81
N CYS A 263 0.06 -18.73 -21.57
CA CYS A 263 1.19 -19.61 -21.23
C CYS A 263 0.75 -21.06 -21.03
N ASP A 264 1.69 -22.00 -21.16
CA ASP A 264 1.53 -23.41 -20.78
C ASP A 264 2.24 -23.76 -19.46
N VAL A 265 3.17 -22.89 -19.00
CA VAL A 265 3.76 -22.93 -17.67
C VAL A 265 3.73 -21.53 -17.06
N LEU A 266 3.10 -21.39 -15.89
CA LEU A 266 3.07 -20.18 -15.10
C LEU A 266 3.95 -20.32 -13.86
N LEU A 267 5.00 -19.50 -13.74
CA LEU A 267 5.89 -19.46 -12.59
C LEU A 267 5.55 -18.27 -11.69
N LEU A 268 4.97 -18.55 -10.52
CA LEU A 268 4.65 -17.57 -9.49
C LEU A 268 5.85 -17.38 -8.55
N LEU A 269 6.37 -16.17 -8.45
CA LEU A 269 7.55 -15.83 -7.64
C LEU A 269 7.19 -14.84 -6.53
N GLY A 270 7.14 -15.29 -5.28
CA GLY A 270 6.81 -14.47 -4.12
C GLY A 270 5.46 -13.77 -4.25
N CYS A 271 4.48 -14.48 -4.78
CA CYS A 271 3.19 -13.95 -5.20
C CYS A 271 2.03 -14.74 -4.58
N ASP A 272 1.25 -14.06 -3.72
CA ASP A 272 -0.02 -14.57 -3.18
C ASP A 272 -1.20 -13.84 -3.87
N PHE A 273 -1.37 -14.10 -5.16
CA PHE A 273 -2.31 -13.39 -6.02
C PHE A 273 -3.76 -13.85 -5.81
N ALA A 274 -4.60 -12.95 -5.31
CA ALA A 274 -5.92 -13.30 -4.78
C ALA A 274 -6.99 -13.60 -5.86
N TRP A 275 -6.83 -13.14 -7.08
CA TRP A 275 -7.88 -13.09 -8.08
C TRP A 275 -7.91 -14.34 -8.96
N ARG A 276 -8.69 -15.34 -8.57
CA ARG A 276 -8.76 -16.68 -9.20
C ARG A 276 -9.10 -16.65 -10.70
N GLN A 277 -9.86 -15.66 -11.16
CA GLN A 277 -10.25 -15.52 -12.58
C GLN A 277 -9.09 -15.09 -13.50
N PHE A 278 -7.93 -14.78 -12.96
CA PHE A 278 -6.73 -14.42 -13.72
C PHE A 278 -5.69 -15.55 -13.78
N TYR A 279 -6.04 -16.74 -13.29
CA TYR A 279 -5.18 -17.92 -13.44
C TYR A 279 -5.54 -18.68 -14.70
N PRO A 280 -4.57 -19.16 -15.50
CA PRO A 280 -4.83 -19.97 -16.70
C PRO A 280 -5.37 -21.35 -16.33
N GLU A 281 -6.41 -21.81 -17.04
CA GLU A 281 -7.09 -23.08 -16.72
C GLU A 281 -6.26 -24.34 -17.09
N LYS A 282 -5.34 -24.23 -18.06
CA LYS A 282 -4.63 -25.38 -18.66
C LYS A 282 -3.12 -25.37 -18.45
N ALA A 283 -2.58 -24.34 -17.85
CA ALA A 283 -1.14 -24.24 -17.61
C ALA A 283 -0.71 -25.05 -16.39
N VAL A 284 0.52 -25.54 -16.42
CA VAL A 284 1.23 -26.06 -15.23
C VAL A 284 1.58 -24.86 -14.36
N ILE A 285 1.12 -24.86 -13.12
CA ILE A 285 1.35 -23.73 -12.19
C ILE A 285 2.39 -24.10 -11.16
N LEU A 286 3.48 -23.32 -11.14
CA LEU A 286 4.62 -23.48 -10.26
C LEU A 286 4.67 -22.28 -9.31
N GLN A 287 4.88 -22.50 -8.02
CA GLN A 287 4.90 -21.43 -7.02
C GLN A 287 6.11 -21.55 -6.10
N VAL A 288 6.85 -20.43 -5.95
CA VAL A 288 7.89 -20.25 -4.93
C VAL A 288 7.46 -19.12 -4.02
N ASP A 289 7.37 -19.37 -2.73
CA ASP A 289 7.02 -18.36 -1.70
C ASP A 289 7.82 -18.64 -0.43
N LEU A 290 8.16 -17.60 0.32
CA LEU A 290 8.86 -17.74 1.60
C LEU A 290 7.95 -18.35 2.68
N ASP A 291 6.64 -18.14 2.58
CA ASP A 291 5.64 -18.66 3.51
C ASP A 291 4.93 -19.88 2.90
N GLY A 292 5.24 -21.06 3.43
CA GLY A 292 4.61 -22.31 2.97
C GLY A 292 3.07 -22.32 3.06
N THR A 293 2.45 -21.47 3.89
CA THR A 293 0.98 -21.35 3.98
C THR A 293 0.36 -20.65 2.78
N HIS A 294 1.17 -20.01 1.93
CA HIS A 294 0.73 -19.38 0.70
C HIS A 294 0.66 -20.35 -0.49
N LEU A 295 1.39 -21.48 -0.42
CA LEU A 295 1.46 -22.43 -1.50
C LEU A 295 0.08 -23.05 -1.77
N GLY A 296 -0.42 -22.86 -3.00
CA GLY A 296 -1.71 -23.39 -3.41
C GLY A 296 -2.94 -22.72 -2.77
N ARG A 297 -2.76 -21.71 -1.93
CA ARG A 297 -3.85 -21.07 -1.17
C ARG A 297 -4.90 -20.39 -2.08
N ARG A 298 -4.49 -19.87 -3.21
CA ARG A 298 -5.35 -19.12 -4.12
C ARG A 298 -5.85 -19.93 -5.29
N HIS A 299 -5.00 -20.79 -5.81
CA HIS A 299 -5.27 -21.68 -6.92
C HIS A 299 -4.48 -22.97 -6.73
N PRO A 300 -4.98 -24.16 -7.14
CA PRO A 300 -4.15 -25.37 -7.17
C PRO A 300 -2.83 -25.13 -7.89
N VAL A 301 -1.74 -25.62 -7.34
CA VAL A 301 -0.41 -25.56 -7.95
C VAL A 301 0.14 -26.97 -8.15
N ASP A 302 0.85 -27.18 -9.26
CA ASP A 302 1.43 -28.49 -9.58
C ASP A 302 2.72 -28.71 -8.77
N ILE A 303 3.51 -27.65 -8.56
CA ILE A 303 4.71 -27.67 -7.74
C ILE A 303 4.75 -26.41 -6.89
N GLY A 304 4.80 -26.58 -5.56
CA GLY A 304 4.97 -25.51 -4.59
C GLY A 304 6.26 -25.71 -3.80
N MET A 305 7.04 -24.63 -3.61
CA MET A 305 8.33 -24.67 -2.88
C MET A 305 8.46 -23.49 -1.92
N VAL A 306 9.07 -23.76 -0.77
CA VAL A 306 9.41 -22.71 0.20
C VAL A 306 10.83 -22.22 -0.06
N GLY A 307 10.96 -20.89 -0.33
CA GLY A 307 12.27 -20.29 -0.54
C GLY A 307 12.21 -18.78 -0.76
N ASP A 308 13.31 -18.12 -0.39
CA ASP A 308 13.57 -16.74 -0.81
C ASP A 308 13.80 -16.72 -2.33
N ILE A 309 13.26 -15.74 -3.00
CA ILE A 309 13.25 -15.72 -4.48
C ILE A 309 14.67 -15.59 -5.04
N GLU A 310 15.47 -14.63 -4.58
CA GLU A 310 16.82 -14.40 -5.11
C GLU A 310 17.71 -15.66 -5.00
N PRO A 311 17.98 -16.25 -3.81
CA PRO A 311 18.83 -17.44 -3.70
C PRO A 311 18.22 -18.68 -4.36
N THR A 312 16.90 -18.76 -4.46
CA THR A 312 16.22 -19.84 -5.19
C THR A 312 16.51 -19.72 -6.70
N LEU A 313 16.37 -18.53 -7.28
CA LEU A 313 16.63 -18.31 -8.70
C LEU A 313 18.11 -18.44 -9.06
N GLU A 314 19.03 -17.97 -8.22
CA GLU A 314 20.46 -18.19 -8.39
C GLU A 314 20.82 -19.69 -8.49
N ALA A 315 20.21 -20.50 -7.63
CA ALA A 315 20.42 -21.95 -7.64
C ALA A 315 19.66 -22.66 -8.78
N LEU A 316 18.53 -22.11 -9.22
CA LEU A 316 17.71 -22.65 -10.31
C LEU A 316 18.32 -22.36 -11.69
N LEU A 317 18.89 -21.17 -11.89
CA LEU A 317 19.33 -20.68 -13.20
C LEU A 317 20.30 -21.63 -13.92
N PRO A 318 21.30 -22.29 -13.27
CA PRO A 318 22.17 -23.24 -13.93
C PRO A 318 21.47 -24.52 -14.46
N ARG A 319 20.28 -24.83 -13.93
CA ARG A 319 19.44 -25.99 -14.28
C ARG A 319 18.49 -25.71 -15.45
N ILE A 320 18.35 -24.44 -15.82
CA ILE A 320 17.45 -24.01 -16.89
C ILE A 320 18.15 -24.07 -18.24
N VAL A 321 17.51 -24.71 -19.19
CA VAL A 321 17.98 -24.79 -20.57
C VAL A 321 17.80 -23.43 -21.25
N GLN A 322 18.86 -22.92 -21.89
CA GLN A 322 18.80 -21.70 -22.69
C GLN A 322 17.85 -21.88 -23.87
N ARG A 323 16.97 -20.93 -24.11
CA ARG A 323 16.04 -20.93 -25.25
C ARG A 323 16.45 -19.91 -26.29
N ASP A 324 16.26 -20.27 -27.58
CA ASP A 324 16.46 -19.42 -28.73
C ASP A 324 15.16 -18.87 -29.28
N ASP A 325 14.06 -19.64 -29.16
CA ASP A 325 12.70 -19.23 -29.58
C ASP A 325 12.13 -18.17 -28.62
N ASP A 326 11.89 -16.98 -29.15
CA ASP A 326 11.33 -15.84 -28.44
C ASP A 326 9.92 -15.43 -28.95
N ALA A 327 9.29 -16.24 -29.81
CA ALA A 327 8.04 -15.87 -30.46
C ALA A 327 6.94 -15.52 -29.45
N PHE A 328 6.81 -16.27 -28.35
CA PHE A 328 5.84 -15.99 -27.29
C PHE A 328 6.16 -14.68 -26.56
N LEU A 329 7.42 -14.42 -26.27
CA LEU A 329 7.86 -13.15 -25.66
C LEU A 329 7.51 -11.97 -26.56
N GLN A 330 7.84 -12.05 -27.86
CA GLN A 330 7.55 -10.97 -28.82
C GLN A 330 6.05 -10.71 -28.97
N GLU A 331 5.23 -11.77 -29.01
CA GLU A 331 3.77 -11.66 -28.98
C GLU A 331 3.30 -10.85 -27.75
N CYS A 332 3.78 -11.19 -26.55
CA CYS A 332 3.39 -10.52 -25.30
C CYS A 332 3.90 -9.06 -25.24
N LEU A 333 5.12 -8.80 -25.71
CA LEU A 333 5.67 -7.43 -25.80
C LEU A 333 4.91 -6.57 -26.82
N ASP A 334 4.43 -7.15 -27.93
CA ASP A 334 3.58 -6.43 -28.89
C ASP A 334 2.25 -6.04 -28.29
N HIS A 335 1.65 -6.94 -27.50
CA HIS A 335 0.45 -6.62 -26.71
C HIS A 335 0.71 -5.50 -25.70
N HIS A 336 1.86 -5.53 -25.04
CA HIS A 336 2.23 -4.51 -24.07
C HIS A 336 2.38 -3.13 -24.73
N ARG A 337 3.13 -3.03 -25.83
CA ARG A 337 3.27 -1.77 -26.59
C ARG A 337 1.92 -1.20 -27.06
N LYS A 338 0.99 -2.06 -27.49
CA LYS A 338 -0.36 -1.63 -27.90
C LYS A 338 -1.18 -1.11 -26.70
N ALA A 339 -1.09 -1.78 -25.54
CA ALA A 339 -1.78 -1.36 -24.33
C ALA A 339 -1.25 -0.01 -23.82
N GLU A 340 0.07 0.19 -23.80
CA GLU A 340 0.70 1.47 -23.44
C GLU A 340 0.29 2.60 -24.42
N ALA A 341 0.32 2.34 -25.72
CA ALA A 341 -0.10 3.32 -26.72
C ALA A 341 -1.59 3.70 -26.59
N ALA A 342 -2.44 2.77 -26.17
CA ALA A 342 -3.84 3.05 -25.90
C ALA A 342 -4.02 3.93 -24.65
N GLN A 343 -3.27 3.64 -23.57
CA GLN A 343 -3.31 4.44 -22.35
C GLN A 343 -2.77 5.86 -22.56
N ALA A 344 -1.70 6.01 -23.36
CA ALA A 344 -1.08 7.29 -23.63
C ALA A 344 -2.01 8.31 -24.33
N LYS A 345 -3.11 7.87 -24.95
CA LYS A 345 -4.10 8.78 -25.57
C LYS A 345 -4.76 9.71 -24.56
N HIS A 346 -4.95 9.26 -23.32
CA HIS A 346 -5.54 10.04 -22.24
C HIS A 346 -4.51 10.81 -21.41
N SER A 347 -3.23 10.72 -21.79
CA SER A 347 -2.11 11.40 -21.09
C SER A 347 -1.82 12.80 -21.65
N THR A 348 -2.86 13.46 -22.16
CA THR A 348 -2.82 14.80 -22.74
C THR A 348 -4.02 15.62 -22.29
N VAL A 349 -4.05 16.89 -22.67
CA VAL A 349 -5.21 17.77 -22.44
C VAL A 349 -6.43 17.20 -23.16
N GLY A 350 -7.51 16.96 -22.44
CA GLY A 350 -8.76 16.49 -22.99
C GLY A 350 -9.52 17.56 -23.77
N LYS A 351 -10.57 17.16 -24.49
CA LYS A 351 -11.42 18.07 -25.25
C LYS A 351 -12.04 19.14 -24.34
N GLY A 352 -11.91 20.40 -24.73
CA GLY A 352 -12.45 21.55 -23.97
C GLY A 352 -11.65 21.86 -22.70
N GLY A 353 -10.40 21.39 -22.59
CA GLY A 353 -9.55 21.63 -21.44
C GLY A 353 -9.75 20.64 -20.29
N ALA A 354 -10.50 19.54 -20.49
CA ALA A 354 -10.69 18.52 -19.46
C ALA A 354 -9.38 17.90 -19.02
N ILE A 355 -9.28 17.55 -17.73
CA ILE A 355 -8.09 16.93 -17.15
C ILE A 355 -8.39 15.46 -16.89
N HIS A 356 -7.81 14.58 -17.69
CA HIS A 356 -7.83 13.15 -17.42
C HIS A 356 -6.93 12.82 -16.22
N PRO A 357 -7.34 11.92 -15.30
CA PRO A 357 -6.51 11.51 -14.15
C PRO A 357 -5.15 10.92 -14.59
N GLN A 358 -5.10 10.26 -15.75
CA GLN A 358 -3.86 9.75 -16.36
C GLN A 358 -2.89 10.90 -16.65
N TYR A 359 -3.38 11.98 -17.27
CA TYR A 359 -2.57 13.15 -17.60
C TYR A 359 -1.98 13.81 -16.35
N LEU A 360 -2.81 13.96 -15.29
CA LEU A 360 -2.34 14.44 -13.97
C LEU A 360 -1.21 13.54 -13.44
N THR A 361 -1.45 12.23 -13.41
CA THR A 361 -0.54 11.28 -12.77
C THR A 361 0.79 11.18 -13.53
N GLU A 362 0.76 11.13 -14.87
CA GLU A 362 1.97 11.12 -15.69
C GLU A 362 2.75 12.43 -15.63
N THR A 363 2.06 13.57 -15.55
CA THR A 363 2.72 14.86 -15.36
C THR A 363 3.44 14.91 -14.01
N ILE A 364 2.82 14.39 -12.93
CA ILE A 364 3.49 14.24 -11.63
C ILE A 364 4.70 13.32 -11.77
N SER A 365 4.55 12.15 -12.41
CA SER A 365 5.63 11.18 -12.61
C SER A 365 6.84 11.76 -13.34
N ARG A 366 6.61 12.59 -14.36
CA ARG A 366 7.68 13.23 -15.17
C ARG A 366 8.48 14.28 -14.41
N HIS A 367 7.85 14.99 -13.48
CA HIS A 367 8.47 16.15 -12.82
C HIS A 367 8.87 15.89 -11.37
N ALA A 368 8.45 14.78 -10.76
CA ALA A 368 8.86 14.40 -9.41
C ALA A 368 10.33 13.94 -9.36
N ALA A 369 10.90 13.97 -8.15
CA ALA A 369 12.25 13.44 -7.93
C ALA A 369 12.32 11.95 -8.28
N VAL A 370 13.46 11.52 -8.81
CA VAL A 370 13.69 10.12 -9.25
C VAL A 370 13.49 9.11 -8.12
N ASP A 371 13.71 9.52 -6.87
CA ASP A 371 13.56 8.73 -5.65
C ASP A 371 12.31 9.10 -4.83
N ALA A 372 11.32 9.78 -5.44
CA ALA A 372 10.10 10.17 -4.75
C ALA A 372 9.38 8.97 -4.13
N ILE A 373 8.70 9.21 -3.02
CA ILE A 373 7.81 8.22 -2.38
C ILE A 373 6.38 8.64 -2.67
N TYR A 374 5.64 7.75 -3.33
CA TYR A 374 4.23 7.96 -3.65
C TYR A 374 3.35 7.16 -2.71
N THR A 375 2.30 7.80 -2.22
CA THR A 375 1.21 7.13 -1.49
C THR A 375 -0.09 7.39 -2.23
N ALA A 376 -1.03 6.44 -2.23
CA ALA A 376 -2.29 6.64 -2.91
C ALA A 376 -3.47 6.06 -2.12
N ASP A 377 -4.60 6.77 -2.13
CA ASP A 377 -5.84 6.34 -1.51
C ASP A 377 -6.43 5.12 -2.20
N GLY A 378 -7.00 4.21 -1.43
CA GLY A 378 -7.85 3.14 -1.96
C GLY A 378 -8.98 3.71 -2.81
N GLY A 379 -9.10 3.23 -4.04
CA GLY A 379 -10.01 3.74 -5.06
C GLY A 379 -9.29 4.07 -6.37
N SER A 380 -9.86 4.96 -7.19
CA SER A 380 -9.28 5.33 -8.49
C SER A 380 -7.88 5.95 -8.40
N PRO A 381 -7.50 6.78 -7.39
CA PRO A 381 -6.14 7.31 -7.30
C PRO A 381 -5.07 6.24 -7.19
N MET A 382 -5.36 5.13 -6.49
CA MET A 382 -4.45 3.98 -6.43
C MET A 382 -4.23 3.35 -7.82
N VAL A 383 -5.28 3.24 -8.62
CA VAL A 383 -5.16 2.67 -9.97
C VAL A 383 -4.33 3.57 -10.87
N TRP A 384 -4.57 4.88 -10.81
CA TRP A 384 -3.78 5.86 -11.57
C TRP A 384 -2.31 5.84 -11.15
N CYS A 385 -2.04 5.77 -9.84
CA CYS A 385 -0.68 5.61 -9.30
C CYS A 385 0.01 4.35 -9.87
N LEU A 386 -0.66 3.21 -9.78
CA LEU A 386 -0.08 1.92 -10.20
C LEU A 386 0.13 1.81 -11.73
N ARG A 387 -0.69 2.50 -12.53
CA ARG A 387 -0.61 2.46 -14.00
C ARG A 387 0.30 3.52 -14.59
N HIS A 388 0.36 4.72 -14.00
CA HIS A 388 0.93 5.91 -14.65
C HIS A 388 2.12 6.54 -13.92
N ILE A 389 2.44 6.14 -12.68
CA ILE A 389 3.73 6.48 -12.09
C ILE A 389 4.77 5.50 -12.62
N MET A 390 5.78 5.98 -13.33
CA MET A 390 6.87 5.15 -13.83
C MET A 390 7.80 4.70 -12.70
N ALA A 391 8.13 3.42 -12.66
CA ALA A 391 9.14 2.92 -11.73
C ALA A 391 10.54 3.30 -12.21
N THR A 392 11.32 3.90 -11.32
CA THR A 392 12.70 4.35 -11.59
C THR A 392 13.75 3.42 -10.98
N GLY A 393 13.33 2.42 -10.20
CA GLY A 393 14.20 1.60 -9.36
C GLY A 393 14.61 2.27 -8.04
N GLN A 394 14.36 3.58 -7.89
CA GLN A 394 14.66 4.35 -6.68
C GLN A 394 13.40 4.89 -6.00
N ASN A 395 12.35 5.18 -6.76
CA ASN A 395 11.06 5.57 -6.21
C ASN A 395 10.35 4.38 -5.52
N ARG A 396 9.40 4.70 -4.66
CA ARG A 396 8.61 3.69 -3.93
C ARG A 396 7.15 4.08 -3.92
N THR A 397 6.29 3.06 -3.94
CA THR A 397 4.84 3.22 -3.84
C THR A 397 4.30 2.53 -2.59
N VAL A 398 3.44 3.23 -1.85
CA VAL A 398 2.74 2.71 -0.66
C VAL A 398 1.26 2.90 -0.85
N VAL A 399 0.53 1.79 -1.01
CA VAL A 399 -0.89 1.80 -1.35
C VAL A 399 -1.65 0.71 -0.58
N SER A 400 -2.93 0.91 -0.35
CA SER A 400 -3.79 -0.01 0.41
C SER A 400 -4.35 -1.12 -0.47
N LEU A 401 -3.52 -2.12 -0.83
CA LEU A 401 -3.91 -3.21 -1.74
C LEU A 401 -4.65 -4.38 -1.06
N SER A 402 -4.39 -4.62 0.21
CA SER A 402 -4.93 -5.78 0.92
C SER A 402 -6.04 -5.43 1.90
N HIS A 403 -6.10 -4.18 2.35
CA HIS A 403 -7.15 -3.65 3.19
C HIS A 403 -8.15 -2.83 2.37
N GLY A 404 -7.67 -2.07 1.37
CA GLY A 404 -8.52 -1.32 0.45
C GLY A 404 -9.14 -0.08 1.07
N THR A 405 -8.49 0.52 2.07
CA THR A 405 -9.02 1.70 2.76
C THR A 405 -8.84 2.95 1.92
N MET A 406 -9.78 3.86 2.03
CA MET A 406 -9.64 5.27 1.65
C MET A 406 -8.86 6.04 2.74
N ALA A 407 -8.51 7.27 2.49
CA ALA A 407 -7.89 8.21 3.43
C ALA A 407 -6.46 7.86 3.89
N ASN A 408 -5.85 6.83 3.35
CA ASN A 408 -4.51 6.38 3.74
C ASN A 408 -3.38 7.21 3.12
N ALA A 409 -3.59 7.82 1.95
CA ALA A 409 -2.51 8.44 1.17
C ALA A 409 -1.80 9.58 1.93
N MET A 410 -2.53 10.57 2.41
CA MET A 410 -1.94 11.72 3.10
C MET A 410 -1.26 11.33 4.42
N PRO A 411 -1.87 10.53 5.31
CA PRO A 411 -1.19 10.05 6.51
C PRO A 411 0.03 9.16 6.22
N GLN A 412 -0.01 8.30 5.22
CA GLN A 412 1.15 7.52 4.80
C GLN A 412 2.28 8.40 4.28
N ALA A 413 1.97 9.50 3.58
CA ALA A 413 2.97 10.48 3.17
C ALA A 413 3.61 11.22 4.37
N LEU A 414 2.84 11.46 5.45
CA LEU A 414 3.41 11.98 6.71
C LEU A 414 4.45 11.01 7.29
N GLY A 415 4.12 9.73 7.35
CA GLY A 415 5.04 8.68 7.80
C GLY A 415 6.28 8.57 6.91
N ALA A 416 6.11 8.57 5.61
CA ALA A 416 7.20 8.55 4.62
C ALA A 416 8.13 9.75 4.79
N LYS A 417 7.57 10.96 4.94
CA LYS A 417 8.36 12.19 5.11
C LYS A 417 9.07 12.26 6.47
N ALA A 418 8.46 11.72 7.51
CA ALA A 418 9.09 11.62 8.82
C ALA A 418 10.27 10.63 8.81
N ALA A 419 10.17 9.54 8.03
CA ALA A 419 11.21 8.53 7.87
C ALA A 419 12.35 8.97 6.93
N PHE A 420 12.01 9.67 5.85
CA PHE A 420 12.93 10.12 4.79
C PHE A 420 12.81 11.64 4.57
N PRO A 421 13.41 12.46 5.44
CA PRO A 421 13.28 13.92 5.40
C PRO A 421 13.74 14.55 4.07
N ASP A 422 14.71 13.94 3.39
CA ASP A 422 15.31 14.48 2.18
C ASP A 422 14.58 14.07 0.88
N ARG A 423 13.71 13.04 0.93
CA ARG A 423 12.96 12.57 -0.24
C ARG A 423 11.64 13.32 -0.39
N GLN A 424 11.17 13.47 -1.62
CA GLN A 424 9.80 13.92 -1.87
C GLN A 424 8.81 12.84 -1.41
N ALA A 425 7.81 13.23 -0.60
CA ALA A 425 6.68 12.38 -0.22
C ALA A 425 5.41 12.98 -0.85
N ILE A 426 4.79 12.23 -1.77
CA ILE A 426 3.69 12.68 -2.62
C ILE A 426 2.46 11.80 -2.35
N ALA A 427 1.40 12.40 -1.82
CA ALA A 427 0.11 11.75 -1.63
C ALA A 427 -0.79 12.00 -2.84
N LEU A 428 -1.29 10.93 -3.45
CA LEU A 428 -2.30 10.93 -4.49
C LEU A 428 -3.64 10.59 -3.84
N SER A 429 -4.40 11.61 -3.46
CA SER A 429 -5.63 11.47 -2.70
C SER A 429 -6.85 11.66 -3.59
N GLY A 430 -7.87 10.83 -3.40
CA GLY A 430 -9.21 11.15 -3.89
C GLY A 430 -9.82 12.26 -3.03
N ASP A 431 -10.73 13.02 -3.61
CA ASP A 431 -11.47 14.06 -2.89
C ASP A 431 -12.23 13.51 -1.67
N GLY A 432 -12.91 12.37 -1.83
CA GLY A 432 -13.56 11.67 -0.71
C GLY A 432 -12.58 11.15 0.34
N GLY A 433 -11.44 10.59 -0.09
CA GLY A 433 -10.41 10.07 0.81
C GLY A 433 -9.74 11.18 1.62
N LEU A 434 -9.33 12.27 0.97
CA LEU A 434 -8.75 13.42 1.67
C LEU A 434 -9.73 14.02 2.69
N ALA A 435 -11.01 14.14 2.32
CA ALA A 435 -12.03 14.71 3.20
C ALA A 435 -12.17 13.94 4.53
N MET A 436 -11.98 12.62 4.53
CA MET A 436 -12.07 11.79 5.74
C MET A 436 -10.99 12.10 6.77
N MET A 437 -9.76 12.47 6.35
CA MET A 437 -8.61 12.76 7.23
C MET A 437 -8.10 14.20 7.07
N LEU A 438 -8.95 15.12 6.63
CA LEU A 438 -8.60 16.51 6.32
C LEU A 438 -7.89 17.22 7.48
N GLY A 439 -8.26 16.91 8.72
CA GLY A 439 -7.67 17.49 9.94
C GLY A 439 -6.17 17.20 10.08
N ASP A 440 -5.67 16.12 9.53
CA ASP A 440 -4.24 15.76 9.63
C ASP A 440 -3.31 16.52 8.66
N LEU A 441 -3.85 17.39 7.80
CA LEU A 441 -3.04 18.43 7.15
C LEU A 441 -2.34 19.30 8.20
N LEU A 442 -3.00 19.58 9.34
CA LEU A 442 -2.38 20.29 10.47
C LEU A 442 -1.17 19.56 11.06
N THR A 443 -1.13 18.23 10.98
CA THR A 443 0.02 17.43 11.40
C THR A 443 1.26 17.76 10.56
N ALA A 444 1.11 17.87 9.23
CA ALA A 444 2.23 18.25 8.35
C ALA A 444 2.82 19.61 8.72
N VAL A 445 1.97 20.58 9.03
CA VAL A 445 2.40 21.93 9.42
C VAL A 445 3.08 21.92 10.79
N GLN A 446 2.45 21.31 11.79
CA GLN A 446 2.97 21.25 13.16
C GLN A 446 4.31 20.51 13.23
N GLU A 447 4.42 19.39 12.56
CA GLU A 447 5.60 18.52 12.56
C GLU A 447 6.66 18.96 11.53
N LYS A 448 6.37 20.02 10.75
CA LYS A 448 7.24 20.54 9.67
C LYS A 448 7.60 19.45 8.66
N LEU A 449 6.59 18.73 8.20
CA LEU A 449 6.72 17.66 7.21
C LEU A 449 6.25 18.20 5.85
N PRO A 450 7.17 18.64 4.96
CA PRO A 450 6.81 19.20 3.65
C PRO A 450 6.35 18.12 2.67
N ILE A 451 5.18 17.54 2.93
CA ILE A 451 4.51 16.61 2.01
C ILE A 451 3.86 17.35 0.85
N LYS A 452 3.66 16.64 -0.25
CA LYS A 452 2.92 17.08 -1.43
C LYS A 452 1.63 16.29 -1.53
N VAL A 453 0.48 16.96 -1.58
CA VAL A 453 -0.83 16.32 -1.71
C VAL A 453 -1.46 16.73 -3.03
N ALA A 454 -1.70 15.79 -3.93
CA ALA A 454 -2.49 15.99 -5.14
C ALA A 454 -3.88 15.41 -4.94
N VAL A 455 -4.92 16.21 -5.17
CA VAL A 455 -6.33 15.81 -5.03
C VAL A 455 -6.92 15.56 -6.40
N PHE A 456 -7.37 14.34 -6.64
CA PHE A 456 -8.20 13.97 -7.79
C PHE A 456 -9.63 14.35 -7.45
N ASN A 457 -10.02 15.59 -7.80
CA ASN A 457 -11.32 16.16 -7.45
C ASN A 457 -12.31 15.97 -8.59
N ASN A 458 -12.98 14.82 -8.60
CA ASN A 458 -14.02 14.51 -9.59
C ASN A 458 -15.46 14.68 -9.05
N GLY A 459 -15.62 15.02 -7.77
CA GLY A 459 -16.92 15.20 -7.12
C GLY A 459 -17.70 13.90 -6.91
N ALA A 460 -17.01 12.75 -6.88
CA ALA A 460 -17.70 11.45 -6.77
C ALA A 460 -16.87 10.37 -6.09
N LEU A 461 -17.56 9.39 -5.49
CA LEU A 461 -16.97 8.09 -5.13
C LEU A 461 -16.92 7.20 -6.39
N ASP A 462 -16.03 7.56 -7.31
CA ASP A 462 -15.94 7.06 -8.67
C ASP A 462 -15.88 5.52 -8.76
N PHE A 463 -15.07 4.88 -7.91
CA PHE A 463 -14.92 3.41 -7.94
C PHE A 463 -16.25 2.70 -7.60
N VAL A 464 -16.98 3.21 -6.60
CA VAL A 464 -18.30 2.69 -6.21
C VAL A 464 -19.33 2.97 -7.31
N GLU A 465 -19.25 4.15 -7.94
CA GLU A 465 -20.13 4.53 -9.05
C GLU A 465 -19.97 3.59 -10.25
N ILE A 466 -18.73 3.22 -10.60
CA ILE A 466 -18.44 2.25 -11.66
C ILE A 466 -19.00 0.87 -11.32
N GLU A 467 -18.80 0.40 -10.08
CA GLU A 467 -19.32 -0.90 -9.64
C GLU A 467 -20.83 -0.96 -9.72
N GLN A 468 -21.55 0.08 -9.29
CA GLN A 468 -23.00 0.17 -9.45
C GLN A 468 -23.43 0.11 -10.94
N LYS A 469 -22.73 0.83 -11.82
CA LYS A 469 -23.04 0.87 -13.27
C LYS A 469 -22.83 -0.47 -13.96
N VAL A 470 -21.76 -1.19 -13.64
CA VAL A 470 -21.51 -2.52 -14.27
C VAL A 470 -22.45 -3.60 -13.76
N GLU A 471 -23.11 -3.39 -12.62
CA GLU A 471 -24.22 -4.21 -12.13
C GLU A 471 -25.58 -3.81 -12.72
N GLY A 472 -25.63 -2.74 -13.53
CA GLY A 472 -26.86 -2.21 -14.14
C GLY A 472 -27.75 -1.42 -13.19
N LEU A 473 -27.17 -0.95 -12.08
CA LEU A 473 -27.83 -0.08 -11.10
C LEU A 473 -27.65 1.40 -11.51
N LEU A 474 -28.60 2.25 -11.15
CA LEU A 474 -28.35 3.69 -11.15
C LEU A 474 -27.44 4.02 -9.97
N ASP A 475 -26.43 4.84 -10.22
CA ASP A 475 -25.54 5.32 -9.17
C ASP A 475 -26.35 6.13 -8.14
N ALA A 476 -26.09 5.84 -6.87
CA ALA A 476 -26.75 6.46 -5.74
C ALA A 476 -25.76 6.70 -4.60
N TYR A 477 -25.87 7.87 -3.97
CA TYR A 477 -25.05 8.27 -2.81
C TYR A 477 -23.56 8.37 -3.09
N THR A 478 -23.17 8.54 -4.36
CA THR A 478 -21.78 8.64 -4.79
C THR A 478 -21.34 10.08 -5.05
N ASP A 479 -22.27 11.01 -5.19
CA ASP A 479 -21.99 12.43 -5.41
C ASP A 479 -21.38 13.08 -4.15
N LEU A 480 -20.34 13.87 -4.34
CA LEU A 480 -19.68 14.65 -3.31
C LEU A 480 -19.80 16.14 -3.60
N VAL A 481 -20.15 16.91 -2.58
CA VAL A 481 -20.11 18.38 -2.62
C VAL A 481 -18.81 18.83 -1.96
N ASN A 482 -17.82 19.09 -2.78
CA ASN A 482 -16.48 19.42 -2.32
C ASN A 482 -16.28 20.93 -2.10
N PRO A 483 -15.47 21.33 -1.11
CA PRO A 483 -14.92 22.68 -1.05
C PRO A 483 -13.86 22.88 -2.15
N ASP A 484 -13.39 24.11 -2.29
CA ASP A 484 -12.11 24.40 -2.91
C ASP A 484 -11.00 23.95 -1.95
N PHE A 485 -10.42 22.76 -2.18
CA PHE A 485 -9.41 22.19 -1.28
C PHE A 485 -8.13 23.03 -1.22
N SER A 486 -7.82 23.82 -2.26
CA SER A 486 -6.66 24.71 -2.23
C SER A 486 -6.82 25.79 -1.15
N LYS A 487 -8.02 26.36 -1.00
CA LYS A 487 -8.31 27.36 0.05
C LYS A 487 -8.36 26.75 1.43
N VAL A 488 -8.87 25.52 1.56
CA VAL A 488 -8.80 24.79 2.83
C VAL A 488 -7.35 24.57 3.23
N ALA A 489 -6.51 24.15 2.29
CA ALA A 489 -5.08 23.96 2.50
C ALA A 489 -4.38 25.26 2.94
N GLU A 490 -4.66 26.38 2.31
CA GLU A 490 -4.13 27.68 2.71
C GLU A 490 -4.55 28.08 4.14
N ALA A 491 -5.80 27.81 4.50
CA ALA A 491 -6.30 28.11 5.84
C ALA A 491 -5.58 27.34 6.95
N VAL A 492 -5.01 26.17 6.64
CA VAL A 492 -4.25 25.34 7.61
C VAL A 492 -2.73 25.47 7.46
N GLY A 493 -2.24 26.32 6.55
CA GLY A 493 -0.81 26.63 6.41
C GLY A 493 -0.06 25.86 5.33
N PHE A 494 -0.78 25.21 4.41
CA PHE A 494 -0.20 24.69 3.17
C PHE A 494 -0.14 25.77 2.09
N ARG A 495 0.73 25.60 1.11
CA ARG A 495 0.58 26.28 -0.17
C ARG A 495 -0.53 25.58 -0.96
N GLY A 496 -1.64 26.28 -1.24
CA GLY A 496 -2.75 25.79 -2.05
C GLY A 496 -2.61 26.20 -3.52
N LEU A 497 -2.85 25.27 -4.44
CA LEU A 497 -2.99 25.51 -5.88
C LEU A 497 -4.25 24.78 -6.37
N ARG A 498 -4.98 25.39 -7.31
CA ARG A 498 -6.14 24.77 -7.95
C ARG A 498 -6.01 24.82 -9.46
N VAL A 499 -6.33 23.73 -10.12
CA VAL A 499 -6.29 23.59 -11.57
C VAL A 499 -7.63 23.04 -12.08
N GLU A 500 -8.23 23.74 -13.03
CA GLU A 500 -9.50 23.38 -13.67
C GLU A 500 -9.38 23.16 -15.18
N LYS A 501 -8.23 23.55 -15.77
CA LYS A 501 -7.96 23.44 -17.21
C LYS A 501 -6.65 22.70 -17.45
N GLY A 502 -6.66 21.78 -18.41
CA GLY A 502 -5.50 20.97 -18.73
C GLY A 502 -4.29 21.76 -19.19
N GLU A 503 -4.49 22.92 -19.84
CA GLU A 503 -3.39 23.77 -20.30
C GLU A 503 -2.53 24.33 -19.15
N ASP A 504 -3.13 24.48 -17.95
CA ASP A 504 -2.45 25.03 -16.78
C ASP A 504 -1.78 23.95 -15.92
N LEU A 505 -2.07 22.67 -16.18
CA LEU A 505 -1.71 21.55 -15.30
C LEU A 505 -0.20 21.41 -15.12
N GLU A 506 0.56 21.39 -16.20
CA GLU A 506 2.01 21.13 -16.13
C GLU A 506 2.75 22.22 -15.35
N ALA A 507 2.41 23.49 -15.61
CA ALA A 507 3.00 24.62 -14.89
C ALA A 507 2.65 24.57 -13.38
N ALA A 508 1.42 24.20 -13.05
CA ALA A 508 0.98 24.07 -11.67
C ALA A 508 1.68 22.90 -10.95
N VAL A 509 1.84 21.74 -11.60
CA VAL A 509 2.57 20.59 -11.05
C VAL A 509 4.03 20.95 -10.76
N ILE A 510 4.70 21.63 -11.69
CA ILE A 510 6.09 22.08 -11.47
C ILE A 510 6.19 23.02 -10.28
N ALA A 511 5.31 24.01 -10.20
CA ALA A 511 5.28 24.98 -9.09
C ALA A 511 4.98 24.30 -7.75
N TRP A 512 4.03 23.36 -7.73
CA TRP A 512 3.64 22.60 -6.55
C TRP A 512 4.78 21.70 -6.03
N LEU A 513 5.47 20.98 -6.91
CA LEU A 513 6.60 20.13 -6.54
C LEU A 513 7.81 20.93 -6.05
N ALA A 514 8.01 22.13 -6.59
CA ALA A 514 9.12 23.02 -6.21
C ALA A 514 8.90 23.75 -4.88
N GLU A 515 7.67 23.77 -4.34
CA GLU A 515 7.37 24.44 -3.05
C GLU A 515 8.19 23.80 -1.92
N PRO A 516 8.99 24.56 -1.15
CA PRO A 516 9.79 23.98 -0.06
C PRO A 516 8.96 23.51 1.13
N GLY A 517 7.79 24.11 1.35
CA GLY A 517 6.84 23.76 2.41
C GLY A 517 5.85 22.66 2.01
N PRO A 518 4.90 22.32 2.90
CA PRO A 518 3.80 21.47 2.55
C PRO A 518 2.89 22.17 1.53
N ALA A 519 2.49 21.43 0.48
CA ALA A 519 1.68 21.98 -0.61
C ALA A 519 0.58 21.02 -1.06
N LEU A 520 -0.57 21.57 -1.43
CA LEU A 520 -1.70 20.85 -1.94
C LEU A 520 -2.08 21.37 -3.33
N LEU A 521 -2.25 20.45 -4.27
CA LEU A 521 -2.70 20.69 -5.63
C LEU A 521 -4.12 20.08 -5.79
N ASP A 522 -5.14 20.92 -5.83
CA ASP A 522 -6.53 20.54 -6.09
C ASP A 522 -6.79 20.55 -7.59
N VAL A 523 -6.95 19.37 -8.18
CA VAL A 523 -7.16 19.23 -9.63
C VAL A 523 -8.55 18.73 -9.93
N VAL A 524 -9.35 19.53 -10.64
CA VAL A 524 -10.68 19.12 -11.11
C VAL A 524 -10.51 18.16 -12.29
N THR A 525 -10.68 16.88 -12.02
CA THR A 525 -10.51 15.81 -13.02
C THR A 525 -11.84 15.43 -13.67
N ASP A 526 -11.77 14.83 -14.87
CA ASP A 526 -12.96 14.37 -15.58
C ASP A 526 -13.68 13.26 -14.77
N ARG A 527 -14.95 13.50 -14.44
CA ARG A 527 -15.78 12.58 -13.66
C ARG A 527 -16.11 11.28 -14.39
N PHE A 528 -16.11 11.31 -15.71
CA PHE A 528 -16.54 10.16 -16.53
C PHE A 528 -15.38 9.27 -16.99
N GLU A 529 -14.19 9.49 -16.45
CA GLU A 529 -13.04 8.63 -16.72
C GLU A 529 -13.17 7.31 -15.95
N LEU A 530 -13.39 6.21 -16.69
CA LEU A 530 -13.62 4.91 -16.08
C LEU A 530 -12.31 4.12 -15.93
N VAL A 531 -12.14 3.49 -14.77
CA VAL A 531 -11.10 2.48 -14.57
C VAL A 531 -11.56 1.16 -15.20
N MET A 532 -11.11 0.87 -16.42
CA MET A 532 -11.45 -0.39 -17.09
C MET A 532 -10.57 -1.54 -16.59
N PRO A 533 -11.17 -2.71 -16.24
CA PRO A 533 -10.41 -3.92 -15.93
C PRO A 533 -9.77 -4.50 -17.21
N PRO A 534 -8.70 -5.33 -17.09
CA PRO A 534 -8.00 -5.90 -18.25
C PRO A 534 -8.85 -6.86 -19.09
N ALA A 535 -9.93 -7.38 -18.53
CA ALA A 535 -10.90 -8.23 -19.22
C ALA A 535 -12.30 -7.88 -18.73
N VAL A 536 -13.17 -7.50 -19.65
CA VAL A 536 -14.59 -7.19 -19.37
C VAL A 536 -15.43 -8.44 -19.57
N LYS A 537 -16.16 -8.86 -18.53
CA LYS A 537 -17.05 -10.02 -18.63
C LYS A 537 -18.34 -9.66 -19.38
N PRO A 538 -18.97 -10.61 -20.12
CA PRO A 538 -20.24 -10.37 -20.78
C PRO A 538 -21.34 -9.81 -19.87
N GLY A 539 -21.39 -10.25 -18.60
CA GLY A 539 -22.32 -9.72 -17.60
C GLY A 539 -22.12 -8.24 -17.29
N GLN A 540 -20.87 -7.77 -17.26
CA GLN A 540 -20.54 -6.35 -17.03
C GLN A 540 -20.96 -5.48 -18.23
N VAL A 541 -20.80 -5.98 -19.46
CA VAL A 541 -21.29 -5.32 -20.67
C VAL A 541 -22.81 -5.20 -20.64
N ALA A 542 -23.52 -6.29 -20.28
CA ALA A 542 -24.97 -6.29 -20.15
C ALA A 542 -25.44 -5.35 -19.03
N GLY A 543 -24.73 -5.31 -17.89
CA GLY A 543 -25.02 -4.39 -16.79
C GLY A 543 -24.86 -2.94 -17.22
N MET A 544 -23.75 -2.57 -17.86
CA MET A 544 -23.53 -1.22 -18.37
C MET A 544 -24.58 -0.80 -19.41
N ALA A 545 -25.02 -1.70 -20.28
CA ALA A 545 -26.11 -1.44 -21.23
C ALA A 545 -27.44 -1.19 -20.49
N LEU A 546 -27.75 -1.98 -19.46
CA LEU A 546 -28.94 -1.81 -18.62
C LEU A 546 -28.91 -0.47 -17.85
N TYR A 547 -27.76 -0.12 -17.26
CA TYR A 547 -27.55 1.19 -16.65
C TYR A 547 -27.82 2.31 -17.64
N SER A 548 -27.22 2.25 -18.83
CA SER A 548 -27.36 3.27 -19.86
C SER A 548 -28.83 3.48 -20.25
N ALA A 549 -29.59 2.38 -20.43
CA ALA A 549 -31.03 2.46 -20.71
C ALA A 549 -31.80 3.13 -19.55
N LYS A 550 -31.56 2.73 -18.31
CA LYS A 550 -32.19 3.32 -17.12
C LYS A 550 -31.83 4.82 -16.94
N ALA A 551 -30.55 5.17 -17.16
CA ALA A 551 -30.07 6.55 -17.05
C ALA A 551 -30.75 7.46 -18.09
N VAL A 552 -30.86 7.02 -19.35
CA VAL A 552 -31.57 7.78 -20.40
C VAL A 552 -33.05 7.95 -20.05
N LEU A 553 -33.74 6.89 -19.61
CA LEU A 553 -35.15 6.95 -19.20
C LEU A 553 -35.36 7.83 -17.97
N GLY A 554 -34.39 7.88 -17.07
CA GLY A 554 -34.38 8.72 -15.87
C GLY A 554 -33.92 10.17 -16.10
N GLY A 555 -33.71 10.61 -17.34
CA GLY A 555 -33.28 11.97 -17.67
C GLY A 555 -31.77 12.24 -17.49
N ARG A 556 -30.96 11.21 -17.24
CA ARG A 556 -29.50 11.26 -17.05
C ARG A 556 -28.70 10.88 -18.30
N GLY A 557 -29.26 11.10 -19.49
CA GLY A 557 -28.61 10.77 -20.76
C GLY A 557 -27.26 11.48 -20.98
N ARG A 558 -27.01 12.60 -20.31
CA ARG A 558 -25.71 13.31 -20.35
C ARG A 558 -24.56 12.46 -19.77
N ASP A 559 -24.82 11.69 -18.73
CA ASP A 559 -23.83 10.82 -18.10
C ASP A 559 -23.38 9.72 -19.05
N VAL A 560 -24.35 9.12 -19.75
CA VAL A 560 -24.07 8.09 -20.78
C VAL A 560 -23.22 8.67 -21.92
N VAL A 561 -23.54 9.89 -22.38
CA VAL A 561 -22.78 10.59 -23.42
C VAL A 561 -21.35 10.88 -22.95
N GLY A 562 -21.16 11.30 -21.69
CA GLY A 562 -19.85 11.53 -21.08
C GLY A 562 -19.00 10.27 -21.08
N ILE A 563 -19.54 9.16 -20.58
CA ILE A 563 -18.86 7.86 -20.55
C ILE A 563 -18.47 7.39 -21.97
N VAL A 564 -19.42 7.41 -22.92
CA VAL A 564 -19.17 6.99 -24.30
C VAL A 564 -18.10 7.88 -24.97
N ARG A 565 -18.14 9.17 -24.70
CA ARG A 565 -17.12 10.10 -25.22
C ARG A 565 -15.71 9.71 -24.76
N ASN A 566 -15.53 9.40 -23.48
CA ASN A 566 -14.24 9.02 -22.93
C ASN A 566 -13.79 7.63 -23.39
N LEU A 567 -14.71 6.71 -23.63
CA LEU A 567 -14.38 5.39 -24.22
C LEU A 567 -13.97 5.44 -25.69
N LEU A 568 -14.41 6.47 -26.44
CA LEU A 568 -14.13 6.64 -27.87
C LEU A 568 -13.02 7.65 -28.18
N SER A 569 -12.51 8.38 -27.20
CA SER A 569 -11.41 9.34 -27.35
C SER A 569 -10.07 8.66 -27.24
#